data_3fbbe0c9edf2d9ee7f3c1502c4bb05e3
#
_entry.id   3fbbe0c9edf2d9ee7f3c1502c4bb05e3
#
_cell.length_a   1.000
_cell.length_b   1.000
_cell.length_c   1.000
_cell.angle_alpha   90.00
_cell.angle_beta   90.00
_cell.angle_gamma   90.00
#
_symmetry.space_group_name_H-M   'P 1'
#
loop_
_entity.id
_entity.type
_entity.pdbx_description
1 polymer ?
#
loop_
_entity_poly.entity_id
_entity_poly.type
_entity_poly.pdbx_seq_one_letter_code
_entity_poly.pdbx_strand_id
1 'polypeptide(L)'
;MFQAADLDAVIIGNVTDNGRYILTFDDEIVADVPIDFLTHAPKQNLPMAEPKRIAGFSSAQFEPAVNDVKQTILDLIAQPTIASKAALFRHFDSMVRADTAIKPGGDASLVRVRGTKKALAMTTDVNARYLYLDPFVGAQMAVAEAARNIVATGALPIGITDGLNFGSPDNPEVYYELDQAVAGINALAKQLNTPIISGNVSLYNETDGQA
;
A
#
# COMPACT_ATOMS: atom_id res chain seq x y z
N MET A 1 -27.36 -8.37 21.66
CA MET A 1 -26.71 -7.21 20.99
C MET A 1 -27.40 -6.90 19.64
N PHE A 2 -27.41 -7.79 18.65
CA PHE A 2 -28.02 -7.56 17.35
C PHE A 2 -29.51 -7.29 17.41
N GLN A 3 -30.28 -8.11 18.12
CA GLN A 3 -31.72 -7.90 18.28
C GLN A 3 -32.08 -6.56 18.93
N ALA A 4 -31.24 -6.05 19.82
CA ALA A 4 -31.47 -4.73 20.43
C ALA A 4 -31.25 -3.56 19.45
N ALA A 5 -30.64 -3.84 18.30
CA ALA A 5 -30.41 -2.90 17.21
C ALA A 5 -31.32 -3.18 16.00
N ASP A 6 -32.34 -4.03 16.16
CA ASP A 6 -33.27 -4.47 15.09
C ASP A 6 -32.52 -5.08 13.88
N LEU A 7 -31.48 -5.89 14.19
CA LEU A 7 -30.68 -6.61 13.20
C LEU A 7 -30.87 -8.11 13.37
N ASP A 8 -30.97 -8.80 12.25
CA ASP A 8 -31.00 -10.26 12.22
C ASP A 8 -29.63 -10.84 12.63
N ALA A 9 -29.68 -11.89 13.44
CA ALA A 9 -28.52 -12.67 13.81
C ALA A 9 -28.92 -14.14 14.01
N VAL A 10 -28.39 -14.99 13.19
CA VAL A 10 -28.69 -16.43 13.19
C VAL A 10 -27.40 -17.21 13.42
N ILE A 11 -27.48 -18.23 14.27
CA ILE A 11 -26.39 -19.19 14.44
C ILE A 11 -26.36 -20.09 13.22
N ILE A 12 -25.28 -20.03 12.45
CA ILE A 12 -25.10 -20.79 11.21
C ILE A 12 -24.18 -22.00 11.38
N GLY A 13 -23.62 -22.23 12.57
CA GLY A 13 -22.73 -23.34 12.82
C GLY A 13 -22.08 -23.30 14.19
N ASN A 14 -21.25 -24.29 14.45
CA ASN A 14 -20.47 -24.43 15.67
C ASN A 14 -18.99 -24.59 15.34
N VAL A 15 -18.12 -24.05 16.18
CA VAL A 15 -16.69 -24.31 16.11
C VAL A 15 -16.42 -25.69 16.74
N THR A 16 -15.69 -26.52 16.04
CA THR A 16 -15.32 -27.89 16.45
C THR A 16 -13.79 -28.02 16.50
N ASP A 17 -13.31 -29.06 17.15
CA ASP A 17 -11.88 -29.38 17.28
C ASP A 17 -11.43 -30.55 16.38
N ASN A 18 -12.29 -30.98 15.44
CA ASN A 18 -12.01 -32.10 14.57
C ASN A 18 -11.08 -31.80 13.38
N GLY A 19 -10.60 -30.57 13.26
CA GLY A 19 -9.69 -30.13 12.18
C GLY A 19 -10.34 -30.11 10.79
N ARG A 20 -11.67 -30.08 10.72
CA ARG A 20 -12.41 -30.10 9.45
C ARG A 20 -13.36 -28.92 9.34
N TYR A 21 -13.53 -28.44 8.11
CA TYR A 21 -14.55 -27.48 7.72
C TYR A 21 -15.65 -28.22 7.01
N ILE A 22 -16.83 -28.28 7.64
CA ILE A 22 -17.98 -29.03 7.17
C ILE A 22 -19.12 -28.07 6.90
N LEU A 23 -19.69 -28.13 5.71
CA LEU A 23 -20.93 -27.42 5.35
C LEU A 23 -22.05 -28.46 5.14
N THR A 24 -23.22 -28.12 5.69
CA THR A 24 -24.45 -28.90 5.47
C THR A 24 -25.50 -28.00 4.82
N PHE A 25 -26.28 -28.57 3.95
CA PHE A 25 -27.47 -27.96 3.36
C PHE A 25 -28.59 -28.97 3.37
N ASP A 26 -29.74 -28.63 3.96
CA ASP A 26 -30.89 -29.55 4.15
C ASP A 26 -30.47 -30.91 4.76
N ASP A 27 -29.63 -30.86 5.83
CA ASP A 27 -29.06 -32.00 6.54
C ASP A 27 -28.09 -32.89 5.73
N GLU A 28 -27.81 -32.54 4.49
CA GLU A 28 -26.78 -33.21 3.68
C GLU A 28 -25.44 -32.48 3.77
N ILE A 29 -24.35 -33.27 3.85
CA ILE A 29 -23.00 -32.70 3.79
C ILE A 29 -22.67 -32.28 2.34
N VAL A 30 -22.56 -30.98 2.10
CA VAL A 30 -22.23 -30.47 0.77
C VAL A 30 -20.74 -30.09 0.65
N ALA A 31 -20.03 -29.97 1.75
CA ALA A 31 -18.57 -29.88 1.78
C ALA A 31 -18.01 -30.46 3.07
N ASP A 32 -16.90 -31.15 2.98
CA ASP A 32 -16.15 -31.73 4.10
C ASP A 32 -14.65 -31.73 3.73
N VAL A 33 -13.91 -30.71 4.19
CA VAL A 33 -12.50 -30.52 3.83
C VAL A 33 -11.64 -30.33 5.07
N PRO A 34 -10.38 -30.80 5.07
CA PRO A 34 -9.44 -30.48 6.14
C PRO A 34 -9.24 -28.96 6.25
N ILE A 35 -9.14 -28.43 7.48
CA ILE A 35 -8.85 -27.01 7.71
C ILE A 35 -7.55 -26.58 7.03
N ASP A 36 -6.52 -27.44 7.04
CA ASP A 36 -5.24 -27.14 6.39
C ASP A 36 -5.38 -26.86 4.89
N PHE A 37 -6.35 -27.49 4.22
CA PHE A 37 -6.62 -27.21 2.81
C PHE A 37 -7.09 -25.77 2.58
N LEU A 38 -7.81 -25.19 3.53
CA LEU A 38 -8.32 -23.81 3.43
C LEU A 38 -7.32 -22.77 3.92
N THR A 39 -6.40 -23.14 4.83
CA THR A 39 -5.51 -22.20 5.51
C THR A 39 -4.07 -22.22 4.97
N HIS A 40 -3.67 -23.26 4.26
CA HIS A 40 -2.35 -23.43 3.69
C HIS A 40 -2.42 -23.48 2.16
N ALA A 41 -2.46 -22.29 1.55
CA ALA A 41 -2.33 -22.20 0.10
C ALA A 41 -0.96 -22.73 -0.36
N PRO A 42 -0.89 -23.53 -1.43
CA PRO A 42 0.39 -23.95 -1.98
C PRO A 42 1.21 -22.74 -2.42
N LYS A 43 2.51 -22.75 -2.09
CA LYS A 43 3.42 -21.74 -2.60
C LYS A 43 3.53 -21.89 -4.11
N GLN A 44 3.20 -20.84 -4.81
CA GLN A 44 3.42 -20.76 -6.26
C GLN A 44 4.78 -20.11 -6.50
N ASN A 45 5.65 -20.81 -7.22
CA ASN A 45 6.90 -20.28 -7.73
C ASN A 45 6.71 -20.00 -9.23
N LEU A 46 6.26 -18.79 -9.54
CA LEU A 46 6.13 -18.37 -10.93
C LEU A 46 7.52 -18.04 -11.52
N PRO A 47 7.71 -18.20 -12.83
CA PRO A 47 8.94 -17.76 -13.48
C PRO A 47 9.17 -16.26 -13.26
N MET A 48 10.43 -15.87 -12.99
CA MET A 48 10.83 -14.47 -12.88
C MET A 48 11.88 -14.13 -13.92
N ALA A 49 11.79 -12.93 -14.48
CA ALA A 49 12.79 -12.39 -15.39
C ALA A 49 12.97 -10.89 -15.12
N GLU A 50 14.20 -10.45 -14.96
CA GLU A 50 14.47 -9.02 -14.83
C GLU A 50 14.06 -8.29 -16.12
N PRO A 51 13.26 -7.21 -16.02
CA PRO A 51 12.86 -6.43 -17.18
C PRO A 51 14.08 -5.84 -17.91
N LYS A 52 14.10 -5.96 -19.22
CA LYS A 52 15.21 -5.44 -20.05
C LYS A 52 15.47 -3.95 -19.83
N ARG A 53 14.44 -3.18 -19.53
CA ARG A 53 14.57 -1.74 -19.22
C ARG A 53 15.41 -1.48 -17.98
N ILE A 54 15.29 -2.34 -16.95
CA ILE A 54 16.06 -2.22 -15.71
C ILE A 54 17.52 -2.54 -15.96
N ALA A 55 17.80 -3.66 -16.63
CA ALA A 55 19.16 -4.08 -16.99
C ALA A 55 19.90 -3.05 -17.84
N GLY A 56 19.16 -2.28 -18.65
CA GLY A 56 19.74 -1.22 -19.50
C GLY A 56 19.80 0.17 -18.86
N PHE A 57 19.24 0.32 -17.64
CA PHE A 57 19.19 1.62 -16.98
C PHE A 57 20.55 2.01 -16.41
N SER A 58 21.00 3.24 -16.75
CA SER A 58 22.20 3.84 -16.18
C SER A 58 21.89 5.24 -15.72
N SER A 59 22.08 5.53 -14.42
CA SER A 59 21.97 6.85 -13.85
C SER A 59 23.18 7.75 -14.13
N ALA A 60 24.18 7.19 -14.79
CA ALA A 60 25.43 7.91 -15.08
C ALA A 60 25.15 9.10 -16.01
N GLN A 61 25.34 10.29 -15.46
CA GLN A 61 25.49 11.55 -16.22
C GLN A 61 24.22 12.19 -16.81
N PHE A 62 23.10 12.18 -16.07
CA PHE A 62 22.02 13.11 -16.37
C PHE A 62 22.31 14.45 -15.67
N GLU A 63 22.87 15.41 -16.42
CA GLU A 63 23.03 16.78 -15.99
C GLU A 63 22.07 17.67 -16.79
N PRO A 64 20.89 18.05 -16.23
CA PRO A 64 20.00 18.95 -16.94
C PRO A 64 20.62 20.33 -17.07
N ALA A 65 20.58 20.89 -18.28
CA ALA A 65 21.02 22.26 -18.51
C ALA A 65 20.04 23.23 -17.82
N VAL A 66 20.49 23.91 -16.75
CA VAL A 66 19.73 24.97 -16.07
C VAL A 66 20.34 26.33 -16.48
N ASN A 67 19.72 26.98 -17.45
CA ASN A 67 20.17 28.30 -17.94
C ASN A 67 19.63 29.46 -17.09
N ASP A 68 18.42 29.32 -16.54
CA ASP A 68 17.78 30.28 -15.65
C ASP A 68 17.13 29.52 -14.48
N VAL A 69 17.75 29.62 -13.31
CA VAL A 69 17.30 28.93 -12.09
C VAL A 69 15.91 29.38 -11.67
N LYS A 70 15.62 30.71 -11.75
CA LYS A 70 14.32 31.25 -11.36
C LYS A 70 13.22 30.72 -12.26
N GLN A 71 13.41 30.77 -13.58
CA GLN A 71 12.43 30.29 -14.54
C GLN A 71 12.24 28.77 -14.39
N THR A 72 13.34 28.02 -14.23
CA THR A 72 13.28 26.57 -14.00
C THR A 72 12.45 26.21 -12.76
N ILE A 73 12.62 26.94 -11.64
CA ILE A 73 11.80 26.72 -10.45
C ILE A 73 10.32 27.00 -10.73
N LEU A 74 10.01 28.11 -11.41
CA LEU A 74 8.63 28.45 -11.75
C LEU A 74 8.00 27.40 -12.65
N ASP A 75 8.73 26.90 -13.63
CA ASP A 75 8.28 25.86 -14.55
C ASP A 75 8.05 24.52 -13.83
N LEU A 76 8.92 24.16 -12.86
CA LEU A 76 8.79 22.95 -12.07
C LEU A 76 7.55 22.99 -11.16
N ILE A 77 7.36 24.06 -10.40
CA ILE A 77 6.20 24.18 -9.50
C ILE A 77 4.86 24.30 -10.25
N ALA A 78 4.90 24.68 -11.52
CA ALA A 78 3.72 24.71 -12.39
C ALA A 78 3.36 23.36 -13.00
N GLN A 79 4.26 22.35 -12.91
CA GLN A 79 3.98 21.02 -13.47
C GLN A 79 2.79 20.37 -12.78
N PRO A 80 1.86 19.73 -13.51
CA PRO A 80 0.68 19.08 -12.92
C PRO A 80 1.02 18.04 -11.85
N THR A 81 2.17 17.39 -11.93
CA THR A 81 2.65 16.40 -10.94
C THR A 81 3.22 17.03 -9.67
N ILE A 82 3.60 18.30 -9.70
CA ILE A 82 4.24 19.03 -8.59
C ILE A 82 3.30 20.09 -8.02
N ALA A 83 2.51 20.75 -8.86
CA ALA A 83 1.58 21.81 -8.48
C ALA A 83 0.60 21.37 -7.39
N SER A 84 0.06 22.33 -6.65
CA SER A 84 -0.92 22.10 -5.60
C SER A 84 -2.11 21.27 -6.08
N LYS A 85 -2.48 20.24 -5.32
CA LYS A 85 -3.67 19.40 -5.54
C LYS A 85 -4.91 19.93 -4.81
N ALA A 86 -4.87 21.16 -4.30
CA ALA A 86 -5.97 21.77 -3.55
C ALA A 86 -7.31 21.73 -4.29
N ALA A 87 -7.30 21.86 -5.62
CA ALA A 87 -8.50 21.74 -6.44
C ALA A 87 -9.17 20.37 -6.31
N LEU A 88 -8.40 19.30 -6.08
CA LEU A 88 -8.90 17.94 -5.92
C LEU A 88 -9.38 17.69 -4.48
N PHE A 89 -8.54 17.91 -3.47
CA PHE A 89 -8.88 17.54 -2.09
C PHE A 89 -9.91 18.48 -1.43
N ARG A 90 -10.19 19.66 -1.97
CA ARG A 90 -11.26 20.55 -1.47
C ARG A 90 -12.68 19.96 -1.56
N HIS A 91 -12.88 18.98 -2.43
CA HIS A 91 -14.16 18.29 -2.57
C HIS A 91 -14.42 17.25 -1.49
N PHE A 92 -13.41 16.91 -0.70
CA PHE A 92 -13.52 15.89 0.35
C PHE A 92 -13.52 16.53 1.74
N ASP A 93 -14.34 15.98 2.63
CA ASP A 93 -14.35 16.40 4.01
C ASP A 93 -13.10 15.89 4.73
N SER A 94 -12.26 16.81 5.15
CA SER A 94 -11.03 16.55 5.90
C SER A 94 -11.15 16.84 7.39
N MET A 95 -12.34 17.24 7.86
CA MET A 95 -12.58 17.74 9.21
C MET A 95 -13.66 16.98 9.97
N VAL A 96 -14.03 15.79 9.52
CA VAL A 96 -15.04 14.95 10.18
C VAL A 96 -14.75 14.87 11.69
N ARG A 97 -15.78 15.14 12.50
CA ARG A 97 -15.69 15.21 13.97
C ARG A 97 -14.75 16.29 14.53
N ALA A 98 -14.16 17.14 13.70
CA ALA A 98 -13.21 18.17 14.10
C ALA A 98 -11.98 17.64 14.86
N ASP A 99 -11.56 16.41 14.55
CA ASP A 99 -10.40 15.78 15.20
C ASP A 99 -9.09 15.96 14.42
N THR A 100 -9.16 16.48 13.19
CA THR A 100 -7.98 16.72 12.33
C THR A 100 -7.15 17.90 12.86
N ALA A 101 -5.94 17.62 13.32
CA ALA A 101 -4.99 18.62 13.80
C ALA A 101 -4.10 19.17 12.67
N ILE A 102 -3.63 18.30 11.77
CA ILE A 102 -2.92 18.70 10.55
C ILE A 102 -3.80 18.32 9.36
N LYS A 103 -4.17 19.34 8.58
CA LYS A 103 -5.06 19.23 7.42
C LYS A 103 -4.29 18.87 6.14
N PRO A 104 -5.01 18.55 5.03
CA PRO A 104 -4.38 18.43 3.71
C PRO A 104 -3.51 19.64 3.37
N GLY A 105 -2.30 19.33 2.85
CA GLY A 105 -1.22 20.30 2.60
C GLY A 105 -0.07 20.20 3.61
N GLY A 106 -0.23 19.44 4.71
CA GLY A 106 0.88 19.00 5.56
C GLY A 106 1.54 17.73 5.02
N ASP A 107 2.69 17.36 5.58
CA ASP A 107 3.45 16.16 5.16
C ASP A 107 2.69 14.85 5.48
N ALA A 108 2.01 14.83 6.62
CA ALA A 108 1.11 13.75 7.00
C ALA A 108 -0.16 14.31 7.68
N SER A 109 -1.23 13.55 7.63
CA SER A 109 -2.44 13.84 8.41
C SER A 109 -2.19 13.55 9.89
N LEU A 110 -2.66 14.42 10.78
CA LEU A 110 -2.64 14.18 12.23
C LEU A 110 -4.05 14.27 12.79
N VAL A 111 -4.54 13.17 13.35
CA VAL A 111 -5.89 13.05 13.88
C VAL A 111 -5.84 12.77 15.37
N ARG A 112 -6.56 13.56 16.16
CA ARG A 112 -6.63 13.41 17.63
C ARG A 112 -7.45 12.21 18.04
N VAL A 113 -7.01 11.50 19.06
CA VAL A 113 -7.79 10.43 19.71
C VAL A 113 -8.56 11.05 20.89
N ARG A 114 -9.88 11.20 20.72
CA ARG A 114 -10.75 11.84 21.72
C ARG A 114 -10.62 11.20 23.10
N GLY A 115 -10.70 12.02 24.14
CA GLY A 115 -10.57 11.58 25.52
C GLY A 115 -9.15 11.26 25.96
N THR A 116 -8.16 11.50 25.09
CA THR A 116 -6.74 11.25 25.38
C THR A 116 -5.87 12.45 24.97
N LYS A 117 -4.58 12.40 25.34
CA LYS A 117 -3.55 13.32 24.83
C LYS A 117 -2.81 12.76 23.60
N LYS A 118 -3.35 11.72 22.96
CA LYS A 118 -2.73 11.03 21.83
C LYS A 118 -3.30 11.53 20.50
N ALA A 119 -2.51 11.37 19.44
CA ALA A 119 -2.91 11.56 18.08
C ALA A 119 -2.29 10.44 17.20
N LEU A 120 -2.89 10.20 16.05
CA LEU A 120 -2.40 9.28 15.04
C LEU A 120 -1.95 10.11 13.82
N ALA A 121 -0.72 9.89 13.39
CA ALA A 121 -0.22 10.42 12.13
C ALA A 121 -0.33 9.34 11.04
N MET A 122 -0.80 9.73 9.86
CA MET A 122 -1.01 8.84 8.72
C MET A 122 -0.61 9.53 7.44
N THR A 123 0.07 8.79 6.56
CA THR A 123 0.44 9.23 5.21
C THR A 123 0.32 8.10 4.22
N THR A 124 0.24 8.42 2.95
CA THR A 124 0.29 7.48 1.82
C THR A 124 1.27 8.02 0.82
N ASP A 125 2.31 7.24 0.55
CA ASP A 125 3.44 7.71 -0.25
C ASP A 125 3.91 6.64 -1.23
N VAL A 126 4.10 7.03 -2.47
CA VAL A 126 4.76 6.24 -3.51
C VAL A 126 5.08 7.12 -4.72
N ASN A 127 6.19 6.86 -5.36
CA ASN A 127 6.48 7.35 -6.70
C ASN A 127 6.63 6.15 -7.66
N ALA A 128 5.60 5.89 -8.43
CA ALA A 128 5.56 4.76 -9.37
C ALA A 128 6.71 4.77 -10.39
N ARG A 129 7.23 5.95 -10.76
CA ARG A 129 8.37 6.07 -11.68
C ARG A 129 9.65 5.51 -11.08
N TYR A 130 9.85 5.66 -9.76
CA TYR A 130 11.01 5.09 -9.09
C TYR A 130 10.92 3.56 -9.03
N LEU A 131 9.74 3.01 -8.77
CA LEU A 131 9.52 1.57 -8.83
C LEU A 131 9.69 1.03 -10.25
N TYR A 132 9.24 1.78 -11.26
CA TYR A 132 9.42 1.41 -12.66
C TYR A 132 10.90 1.34 -13.06
N LEU A 133 11.74 2.23 -12.54
CA LEU A 133 13.19 2.26 -12.81
C LEU A 133 13.94 1.19 -12.03
N ASP A 134 13.61 1.01 -10.76
CA ASP A 134 14.21 0.03 -9.85
C ASP A 134 13.18 -0.32 -8.77
N PRO A 135 12.49 -1.46 -8.89
CA PRO A 135 11.41 -1.80 -7.96
C PRO A 135 11.88 -2.00 -6.52
N PHE A 136 13.11 -2.51 -6.31
CA PHE A 136 13.66 -2.69 -4.96
C PHE A 136 13.98 -1.35 -4.30
N VAL A 137 14.75 -0.50 -4.96
CA VAL A 137 15.13 0.82 -4.42
C VAL A 137 13.93 1.77 -4.38
N GLY A 138 13.09 1.76 -5.41
CA GLY A 138 11.87 2.57 -5.47
C GLY A 138 10.92 2.26 -4.32
N ALA A 139 10.76 0.99 -3.96
CA ALA A 139 9.97 0.57 -2.81
C ALA A 139 10.59 1.01 -1.47
N GLN A 140 11.92 0.93 -1.32
CA GLN A 140 12.59 1.51 -0.15
C GLN A 140 12.37 3.03 -0.07
N MET A 141 12.44 3.74 -1.20
CA MET A 141 12.19 5.18 -1.24
C MET A 141 10.76 5.52 -0.77
N ALA A 142 9.75 4.75 -1.17
CA ALA A 142 8.37 4.95 -0.72
C ALA A 142 8.23 4.79 0.81
N VAL A 143 8.80 3.74 1.39
CA VAL A 143 8.81 3.53 2.85
C VAL A 143 9.57 4.64 3.57
N ALA A 144 10.73 5.08 3.03
CA ALA A 144 11.52 6.15 3.60
C ALA A 144 10.79 7.50 3.55
N GLU A 145 10.09 7.79 2.46
CA GLU A 145 9.27 9.00 2.29
C GLU A 145 8.14 9.02 3.31
N ALA A 146 7.36 7.94 3.42
CA ALA A 146 6.30 7.80 4.40
C ALA A 146 6.82 8.00 5.83
N ALA A 147 7.94 7.37 6.19
CA ALA A 147 8.55 7.52 7.50
C ALA A 147 8.96 8.97 7.79
N ARG A 148 9.59 9.67 6.82
CA ARG A 148 9.95 11.09 6.97
C ARG A 148 8.73 11.98 7.13
N ASN A 149 7.66 11.74 6.37
CA ASN A 149 6.42 12.50 6.46
C ASN A 149 5.75 12.35 7.83
N ILE A 150 5.74 11.14 8.40
CA ILE A 150 5.28 10.91 9.78
C ILE A 150 6.14 11.69 10.78
N VAL A 151 7.46 11.60 10.68
CA VAL A 151 8.39 12.27 11.60
C VAL A 151 8.29 13.80 11.50
N ALA A 152 8.03 14.36 10.31
CA ALA A 152 7.81 15.78 10.10
C ALA A 152 6.61 16.33 10.90
N THR A 153 5.63 15.50 11.25
CA THR A 153 4.52 15.88 12.14
C THR A 153 4.82 15.74 13.64
N GLY A 154 6.02 15.30 14.00
CA GLY A 154 6.42 15.02 15.38
C GLY A 154 6.03 13.63 15.90
N ALA A 155 5.53 12.74 15.03
CA ALA A 155 5.17 11.37 15.38
C ALA A 155 6.30 10.38 15.03
N LEU A 156 6.17 9.15 15.53
CA LEU A 156 7.06 8.03 15.17
C LEU A 156 6.28 7.01 14.33
N PRO A 157 6.88 6.47 13.25
CA PRO A 157 6.30 5.36 12.51
C PRO A 157 6.18 4.13 13.42
N ILE A 158 5.02 3.49 13.46
CA ILE A 158 4.75 2.32 14.31
C ILE A 158 4.26 1.11 13.54
N GLY A 159 3.81 1.29 12.31
CA GLY A 159 3.32 0.22 11.46
C GLY A 159 3.10 0.70 10.04
N ILE A 160 3.13 -0.23 9.10
CA ILE A 160 2.90 -0.01 7.68
C ILE A 160 1.71 -0.87 7.24
N THR A 161 0.88 -0.32 6.36
CA THR A 161 -0.02 -1.09 5.51
C THR A 161 0.42 -0.88 4.07
N ASP A 162 0.54 -1.95 3.31
CA ASP A 162 0.88 -1.84 1.89
C ASP A 162 -0.37 -1.80 0.98
N GLY A 163 -0.18 -1.30 -0.23
CA GLY A 163 -1.18 -1.34 -1.29
C GLY A 163 -0.48 -1.75 -2.58
N LEU A 164 -0.30 -3.06 -2.76
CA LEU A 164 0.40 -3.61 -3.91
C LEU A 164 -0.53 -3.63 -5.12
N ASN A 165 -0.17 -2.91 -6.18
CA ASN A 165 -0.91 -2.84 -7.43
C ASN A 165 0.05 -3.10 -8.59
N PHE A 166 -0.11 -4.26 -9.23
CA PHE A 166 0.76 -4.72 -10.32
C PHE A 166 -0.06 -5.31 -11.45
N GLY A 167 0.56 -5.49 -12.60
CA GLY A 167 -0.01 -6.21 -13.73
C GLY A 167 -0.18 -7.71 -13.47
N SER A 168 -0.28 -8.50 -14.53
CA SER A 168 -0.43 -9.95 -14.43
C SER A 168 0.87 -10.61 -13.93
N PRO A 169 0.83 -11.37 -12.84
CA PRO A 169 1.98 -12.14 -12.36
C PRO A 169 2.34 -13.31 -13.28
N ASP A 170 1.50 -13.64 -14.26
CA ASP A 170 1.83 -14.63 -15.31
C ASP A 170 2.90 -14.11 -16.27
N ASN A 171 3.11 -12.77 -16.30
CA ASN A 171 4.23 -12.15 -16.97
C ASN A 171 5.47 -12.21 -16.05
N PRO A 172 6.56 -12.90 -16.44
CA PRO A 172 7.75 -13.05 -15.61
C PRO A 172 8.41 -11.72 -15.21
N GLU A 173 8.33 -10.68 -16.05
CA GLU A 173 8.88 -9.37 -15.75
C GLU A 173 8.06 -8.66 -14.66
N VAL A 174 6.72 -8.74 -14.74
CA VAL A 174 5.81 -8.17 -13.72
C VAL A 174 5.96 -8.90 -12.39
N TYR A 175 6.10 -10.23 -12.41
CA TYR A 175 6.32 -11.00 -11.19
C TYR A 175 7.66 -10.67 -10.52
N TYR A 176 8.72 -10.43 -11.32
CA TYR A 176 9.99 -9.92 -10.81
C TYR A 176 9.83 -8.56 -10.13
N GLU A 177 9.09 -7.63 -10.74
CA GLU A 177 8.85 -6.31 -10.15
C GLU A 177 8.11 -6.39 -8.82
N LEU A 178 7.08 -7.22 -8.73
CA LEU A 178 6.34 -7.47 -7.50
C LEU A 178 7.26 -8.03 -6.41
N ASP A 179 8.05 -9.06 -6.73
CA ASP A 179 8.98 -9.70 -5.79
C ASP A 179 10.01 -8.69 -5.26
N GLN A 180 10.64 -7.93 -6.15
CA GLN A 180 11.64 -6.92 -5.78
C GLN A 180 11.04 -5.75 -4.99
N ALA A 181 9.83 -5.31 -5.32
CA ALA A 181 9.14 -4.27 -4.55
C ALA A 181 8.84 -4.75 -3.12
N VAL A 182 8.32 -5.96 -2.97
CA VAL A 182 8.07 -6.57 -1.64
C VAL A 182 9.37 -6.73 -0.86
N ALA A 183 10.44 -7.19 -1.51
CA ALA A 183 11.75 -7.29 -0.89
C ALA A 183 12.28 -5.92 -0.41
N GLY A 184 12.12 -4.87 -1.22
CA GLY A 184 12.50 -3.49 -0.88
C GLY A 184 11.72 -2.94 0.33
N ILE A 185 10.38 -3.09 0.34
CA ILE A 185 9.55 -2.72 1.49
C ILE A 185 10.04 -3.43 2.75
N ASN A 186 10.20 -4.75 2.69
CA ASN A 186 10.63 -5.56 3.83
C ASN A 186 12.02 -5.17 4.36
N ALA A 187 12.97 -4.88 3.46
CA ALA A 187 14.32 -4.49 3.84
C ALA A 187 14.32 -3.21 4.68
N LEU A 188 13.61 -2.18 4.24
CA LEU A 188 13.58 -0.91 4.96
C LEU A 188 12.65 -0.96 6.19
N ALA A 189 11.52 -1.64 6.13
CA ALA A 189 10.63 -1.85 7.28
C ALA A 189 11.37 -2.49 8.47
N LYS A 190 12.25 -3.48 8.20
CA LYS A 190 13.11 -4.09 9.22
C LYS A 190 14.12 -3.11 9.81
N GLN A 191 14.78 -2.30 8.98
CA GLN A 191 15.74 -1.29 9.45
C GLN A 191 15.09 -0.21 10.33
N LEU A 192 13.88 0.20 9.99
CA LEU A 192 13.10 1.19 10.74
C LEU A 192 12.36 0.58 11.94
N ASN A 193 12.40 -0.74 12.11
CA ASN A 193 11.62 -1.47 13.12
C ASN A 193 10.12 -1.12 13.05
N THR A 194 9.59 -0.99 11.84
CA THR A 194 8.21 -0.63 11.56
C THR A 194 7.52 -1.80 10.84
N PRO A 195 6.78 -2.65 11.53
CA PRO A 195 6.23 -3.87 10.94
C PRO A 195 5.14 -3.57 9.92
N ILE A 196 5.04 -4.40 8.89
CA ILE A 196 3.92 -4.44 7.97
C ILE A 196 2.82 -5.27 8.66
N ILE A 197 1.70 -4.62 8.97
CA ILE A 197 0.62 -5.20 9.78
C ILE A 197 -0.60 -5.60 8.96
N SER A 198 -0.73 -5.08 7.74
CA SER A 198 -1.83 -5.35 6.83
C SER A 198 -1.48 -4.83 5.43
N GLY A 199 -2.32 -5.11 4.47
CA GLY A 199 -2.22 -4.58 3.12
C GLY A 199 -3.22 -5.22 2.18
N ASN A 200 -3.15 -4.82 0.91
CA ASN A 200 -3.87 -5.47 -0.17
C ASN A 200 -2.94 -5.76 -1.35
N VAL A 201 -3.28 -6.80 -2.09
CA VAL A 201 -2.65 -7.11 -3.37
C VAL A 201 -3.73 -7.05 -4.45
N SER A 202 -3.53 -6.18 -5.44
CA SER A 202 -4.37 -6.05 -6.62
C SER A 202 -3.53 -6.34 -7.85
N LEU A 203 -3.85 -7.40 -8.54
CA LEU A 203 -3.12 -7.86 -9.72
C LEU A 203 -3.96 -7.66 -10.98
N TYR A 204 -3.35 -7.86 -12.14
CA TYR A 204 -4.00 -7.65 -13.45
C TYR A 204 -4.43 -6.19 -13.70
N ASN A 205 -3.72 -5.23 -13.10
CA ASN A 205 -3.92 -3.80 -13.36
C ASN A 205 -3.22 -3.43 -14.68
N GLU A 206 -3.87 -3.75 -15.78
CA GLU A 206 -3.34 -3.59 -17.12
C GLU A 206 -4.36 -2.90 -18.04
N THR A 207 -3.84 -2.14 -18.98
CA THR A 207 -4.63 -1.58 -20.09
C THR A 207 -3.96 -2.01 -21.39
N ASP A 208 -4.69 -2.73 -22.23
CA ASP A 208 -4.19 -3.26 -23.51
C ASP A 208 -2.90 -4.11 -23.37
N GLY A 209 -2.79 -4.88 -22.27
CA GLY A 209 -1.65 -5.74 -21.97
C GLY A 209 -0.40 -4.98 -21.49
N GLN A 210 -0.56 -3.72 -21.07
CA GLN A 210 0.48 -2.91 -20.44
C GLN A 210 0.11 -2.64 -18.97
N ALA A 211 1.03 -2.96 -18.06
CA ALA A 211 0.92 -2.74 -16.63
C ALA A 211 1.32 -1.32 -16.23
#